data_4356b2f2acb4fde9393c34af0cefbebb
#
_entry.id   4356b2f2acb4fde9393c34af0cefbebb
#
_cell.length_a   1.000
_cell.length_b   1.000
_cell.length_c   1.000
_cell.angle_alpha   90.00
_cell.angle_beta   90.00
_cell.angle_gamma   90.00
#
_symmetry.space_group_name_H-M   'P 1'
#
loop_
_entity.id
_entity.type
_entity.pdbx_description
1 polymer ?
#
loop_
_entity_poly.entity_id
_entity_poly.type
_entity_poly.pdbx_seq_one_letter_code
_entity_poly.pdbx_strand_id
1 'polypeptide(L)'
;MLILIYSKEIAMIINRNSELEKNMYAKLSQVDELISSNDVYALGLRLNALSSLCKALREDSAVKALTEALDKVIESGIIDSIDKNSLKHFMIGNAFYTASDFTGDDKYKNEAVKLAAGFKNFARNEAGYFKDAYDKKCLCKAYSYEPFYMAYETKDGGKEQYNDVIGQYNAMNDELFADTKYSSDTTAKVKVLSVYAASLIDTMEVMDQMIYEIYRKMQDYFKASVKAVLETGRDYDDFDDFDEESELMFAYAVLKGCRMKALHTEKYEGIVLGVCDKVMAGEIFTDDDTDKNVVSKAALVYSETVRNREYQDYGRGKGGALWS
;
A
#
# COMPACT_ATOMS: atom_id res chain seq x y z
N MET A 1 -16.28 19.58 35.07
CA MET A 1 -15.22 20.27 34.31
C MET A 1 -14.25 19.32 33.59
N LEU A 2 -13.86 18.23 34.21
CA LEU A 2 -12.98 17.20 33.56
C LEU A 2 -13.64 16.46 32.38
N ILE A 3 -14.93 16.20 32.40
CA ILE A 3 -15.68 15.49 31.33
C ILE A 3 -15.82 16.34 30.06
N LEU A 4 -15.87 17.67 30.20
CA LEU A 4 -15.95 18.61 29.06
C LEU A 4 -14.59 18.83 28.36
N ILE A 5 -13.48 18.66 29.08
CA ILE A 5 -12.14 18.72 28.51
C ILE A 5 -11.84 17.43 27.68
N TYR A 6 -12.25 16.27 28.20
CA TYR A 6 -12.13 15.00 27.51
C TYR A 6 -12.94 14.95 26.20
N SER A 7 -14.15 15.54 26.20
CA SER A 7 -14.97 15.60 24.98
C SER A 7 -14.44 16.57 23.91
N LYS A 8 -13.71 17.62 24.31
CA LYS A 8 -13.07 18.55 23.36
C LYS A 8 -11.79 18.01 22.78
N GLU A 9 -10.99 17.27 23.54
CA GLU A 9 -9.80 16.59 23.02
C GLU A 9 -10.17 15.44 22.08
N ILE A 10 -11.21 14.65 22.42
CA ILE A 10 -11.74 13.62 21.51
C ILE A 10 -12.28 14.24 20.21
N ALA A 11 -12.96 15.39 20.28
CA ALA A 11 -13.45 16.11 19.10
C ALA A 11 -12.29 16.69 18.25
N MET A 12 -11.15 17.03 18.83
CA MET A 12 -9.95 17.45 18.09
C MET A 12 -9.22 16.28 17.40
N ILE A 13 -9.30 15.07 17.95
CA ILE A 13 -8.68 13.86 17.39
C ILE A 13 -9.46 13.36 16.16
N ILE A 14 -10.75 13.68 16.05
CA ILE A 14 -11.63 13.27 14.92
C ILE A 14 -11.85 14.45 13.93
N ASN A 15 -11.11 15.53 14.03
CA ASN A 15 -11.31 16.64 13.09
C ASN A 15 -10.65 16.30 11.74
N ARG A 16 -11.34 15.38 11.02
CA ARG A 16 -11.06 15.09 9.62
C ARG A 16 -11.18 16.40 8.84
N ASN A 17 -10.20 16.68 8.02
CA ASN A 17 -10.24 17.86 7.16
C ASN A 17 -11.00 17.52 5.88
N SER A 18 -12.32 17.76 5.87
CA SER A 18 -13.17 17.45 4.72
C SER A 18 -12.76 18.19 3.44
N GLU A 19 -12.10 19.33 3.55
CA GLU A 19 -11.56 20.04 2.39
C GLU A 19 -10.31 19.37 1.85
N LEU A 20 -9.43 18.94 2.73
CA LEU A 20 -8.26 18.13 2.35
C LEU A 20 -8.68 16.86 1.62
N GLU A 21 -9.69 16.15 2.14
CA GLU A 21 -10.22 14.93 1.52
C GLU A 21 -10.82 15.20 0.14
N LYS A 22 -11.53 16.30 -0.05
CA LYS A 22 -12.03 16.71 -1.38
C LYS A 22 -10.91 16.98 -2.36
N ASN A 23 -9.84 17.66 -1.92
CA ASN A 23 -8.67 17.92 -2.75
C ASN A 23 -7.96 16.61 -3.12
N MET A 24 -7.83 15.67 -2.17
CA MET A 24 -7.29 14.34 -2.47
C MET A 24 -8.11 13.61 -3.52
N TYR A 25 -9.46 13.56 -3.38
CA TYR A 25 -10.31 12.93 -4.38
C TYR A 25 -10.19 13.60 -5.74
N ALA A 26 -10.19 14.93 -5.78
CA ALA A 26 -10.08 15.67 -7.04
C ALA A 26 -8.77 15.36 -7.77
N LYS A 27 -7.63 15.29 -7.06
CA LYS A 27 -6.35 14.94 -7.67
C LYS A 27 -6.24 13.46 -8.04
N LEU A 28 -6.70 12.56 -7.17
CA LEU A 28 -6.57 11.12 -7.39
C LEU A 28 -7.53 10.57 -8.45
N SER A 29 -8.68 11.19 -8.70
CA SER A 29 -9.61 10.78 -9.77
C SER A 29 -9.22 11.26 -11.17
N GLN A 30 -8.17 12.10 -11.31
CA GLN A 30 -7.62 12.52 -12.60
C GLN A 30 -6.75 11.41 -13.21
N VAL A 31 -7.38 10.38 -13.79
CA VAL A 31 -6.69 9.22 -14.37
C VAL A 31 -6.50 9.28 -15.87
N ASP A 32 -7.17 10.21 -16.55
CA ASP A 32 -7.23 10.27 -18.04
C ASP A 32 -5.83 10.46 -18.65
N GLU A 33 -5.01 11.33 -18.06
CA GLU A 33 -3.62 11.55 -18.52
C GLU A 33 -2.76 10.29 -18.34
N LEU A 34 -2.90 9.60 -17.21
CA LEU A 34 -2.16 8.38 -16.93
C LEU A 34 -2.54 7.24 -17.86
N ILE A 35 -3.82 7.15 -18.22
CA ILE A 35 -4.33 6.21 -19.20
C ILE A 35 -3.77 6.54 -20.59
N SER A 36 -3.87 7.79 -21.03
CA SER A 36 -3.44 8.21 -22.36
C SER A 36 -1.93 8.13 -22.56
N SER A 37 -1.14 8.39 -21.50
CA SER A 37 0.33 8.24 -21.51
C SER A 37 0.80 6.80 -21.27
N ASN A 38 -0.12 5.87 -21.00
CA ASN A 38 0.19 4.49 -20.59
C ASN A 38 1.13 4.40 -19.36
N ASP A 39 1.00 5.37 -18.43
CA ASP A 39 1.75 5.34 -17.16
C ASP A 39 1.03 4.44 -16.15
N VAL A 40 1.12 3.14 -16.40
CA VAL A 40 0.39 2.11 -15.64
C VAL A 40 0.83 2.04 -14.19
N TYR A 41 2.10 2.37 -13.89
CA TYR A 41 2.57 2.38 -12.51
C TYR A 41 1.92 3.49 -11.69
N ALA A 42 1.96 4.72 -12.18
CA ALA A 42 1.32 5.85 -11.51
C ALA A 42 -0.21 5.66 -11.43
N LEU A 43 -0.83 5.09 -12.47
CA LEU A 43 -2.25 4.73 -12.47
C LEU A 43 -2.57 3.73 -11.36
N GLY A 44 -1.83 2.63 -11.27
CA GLY A 44 -2.05 1.61 -10.24
C GLY A 44 -1.84 2.15 -8.83
N LEU A 45 -0.80 2.97 -8.62
CA LEU A 45 -0.55 3.61 -7.33
C LEU A 45 -1.68 4.55 -6.91
N ARG A 46 -2.22 5.33 -7.86
CA ARG A 46 -3.36 6.23 -7.67
C ARG A 46 -4.64 5.49 -7.29
N LEU A 47 -4.92 4.39 -7.98
CA LEU A 47 -6.07 3.54 -7.68
C LEU A 47 -5.93 2.83 -6.32
N ASN A 48 -4.73 2.41 -5.93
CA ASN A 48 -4.46 1.89 -4.60
C ASN A 48 -4.66 2.94 -3.51
N ALA A 49 -4.29 4.20 -3.77
CA ALA A 49 -4.54 5.30 -2.86
C ALA A 49 -6.05 5.55 -2.68
N LEU A 50 -6.83 5.59 -3.76
CA LEU A 50 -8.30 5.69 -3.69
C LEU A 50 -8.91 4.49 -2.94
N SER A 51 -8.43 3.28 -3.18
CA SER A 51 -8.85 2.08 -2.46
C SER A 51 -8.60 2.19 -0.95
N SER A 52 -7.42 2.72 -0.57
CA SER A 52 -7.06 2.93 0.83
C SER A 52 -7.94 3.98 1.50
N LEU A 53 -8.27 5.06 0.77
CA LEU A 53 -9.22 6.07 1.23
C LEU A 53 -10.63 5.48 1.44
N CYS A 54 -11.13 4.64 0.52
CA CYS A 54 -12.40 3.94 0.70
C CYS A 54 -12.42 3.11 1.99
N LYS A 55 -11.35 2.37 2.26
CA LYS A 55 -11.22 1.55 3.47
C LYS A 55 -11.11 2.39 4.75
N ALA A 56 -10.46 3.55 4.67
CA ALA A 56 -10.27 4.45 5.81
C ALA A 56 -11.51 5.26 6.14
N LEU A 57 -12.14 5.85 5.13
CA LEU A 57 -13.19 6.84 5.33
C LEU A 57 -14.59 6.24 5.27
N ARG A 58 -14.78 5.16 4.49
CA ARG A 58 -16.06 4.45 4.32
C ARG A 58 -17.22 5.37 3.91
N GLU A 59 -16.93 6.35 3.05
CA GLU A 59 -17.86 7.35 2.58
C GLU A 59 -18.21 7.14 1.11
N ASP A 60 -19.44 7.51 0.74
CA ASP A 60 -19.92 7.41 -0.64
C ASP A 60 -19.05 8.22 -1.60
N SER A 61 -18.50 9.35 -1.17
CA SER A 61 -17.59 10.18 -1.97
C SER A 61 -16.29 9.45 -2.33
N ALA A 62 -15.71 8.69 -1.41
CA ALA A 62 -14.52 7.89 -1.65
C ALA A 62 -14.81 6.75 -2.62
N VAL A 63 -15.92 6.04 -2.38
CA VAL A 63 -16.37 4.94 -3.25
C VAL A 63 -16.65 5.45 -4.66
N LYS A 64 -17.33 6.58 -4.78
CA LYS A 64 -17.62 7.22 -6.07
C LYS A 64 -16.35 7.60 -6.82
N ALA A 65 -15.38 8.23 -6.15
CA ALA A 65 -14.10 8.60 -6.77
C ALA A 65 -13.34 7.36 -7.29
N LEU A 66 -13.33 6.27 -6.53
CA LEU A 66 -12.72 5.01 -6.94
C LEU A 66 -13.44 4.40 -8.15
N THR A 67 -14.77 4.30 -8.09
CA THR A 67 -15.56 3.65 -9.16
C THR A 67 -15.52 4.43 -10.46
N GLU A 68 -15.61 5.76 -10.42
CA GLU A 68 -15.47 6.62 -11.61
C GLU A 68 -14.07 6.48 -12.26
N ALA A 69 -13.01 6.39 -11.45
CA ALA A 69 -11.67 6.15 -11.97
C ALA A 69 -11.53 4.76 -12.59
N LEU A 70 -12.09 3.72 -11.96
CA LEU A 70 -12.05 2.35 -12.48
C LEU A 70 -12.90 2.17 -13.73
N ASP A 71 -14.05 2.84 -13.83
CA ASP A 71 -14.88 2.80 -15.05
C ASP A 71 -14.13 3.36 -16.26
N LYS A 72 -13.40 4.46 -16.09
CA LYS A 72 -12.51 4.99 -17.14
C LYS A 72 -11.41 4.00 -17.53
N VAL A 73 -10.82 3.28 -16.55
CA VAL A 73 -9.82 2.23 -16.80
C VAL A 73 -10.43 1.10 -17.63
N ILE A 74 -11.62 0.65 -17.31
CA ILE A 74 -12.34 -0.39 -18.05
C ILE A 74 -12.65 0.10 -19.48
N GLU A 75 -13.23 1.28 -19.62
CA GLU A 75 -13.61 1.87 -20.91
C GLU A 75 -12.40 2.09 -21.84
N SER A 76 -11.24 2.41 -21.28
CA SER A 76 -10.01 2.62 -22.06
C SER A 76 -9.44 1.34 -22.68
N GLY A 77 -9.82 0.16 -22.16
CA GLY A 77 -9.26 -1.12 -22.59
C GLY A 77 -7.78 -1.34 -22.19
N ILE A 78 -7.21 -0.50 -21.31
CA ILE A 78 -5.80 -0.61 -20.89
C ILE A 78 -5.49 -1.98 -20.26
N ILE A 79 -6.48 -2.62 -19.65
CA ILE A 79 -6.35 -3.96 -19.07
C ILE A 79 -6.22 -5.03 -20.18
N ASP A 80 -6.83 -4.82 -21.33
CA ASP A 80 -6.76 -5.76 -22.47
C ASP A 80 -5.42 -5.68 -23.21
N SER A 81 -4.71 -4.56 -23.03
CA SER A 81 -3.41 -4.29 -23.63
C SER A 81 -2.23 -4.62 -22.72
N ILE A 82 -2.43 -5.52 -21.74
CA ILE A 82 -1.38 -5.89 -20.77
C ILE A 82 -0.11 -6.30 -21.48
N ASP A 83 0.96 -5.55 -21.24
CA ASP A 83 2.29 -5.96 -21.63
C ASP A 83 2.71 -7.17 -20.78
N LYS A 84 2.77 -8.35 -21.42
CA LYS A 84 3.17 -9.61 -20.78
C LYS A 84 4.59 -9.60 -20.23
N ASN A 85 5.35 -8.53 -20.51
CA ASN A 85 6.70 -8.35 -20.01
C ASN A 85 6.77 -7.36 -18.85
N SER A 86 5.65 -6.78 -18.40
CA SER A 86 5.59 -5.80 -17.32
C SER A 86 4.61 -6.19 -16.23
N LEU A 87 5.09 -6.27 -15.00
CA LEU A 87 4.29 -6.56 -13.81
C LEU A 87 3.45 -5.38 -13.30
N LYS A 88 3.67 -4.18 -13.86
CA LYS A 88 3.03 -2.95 -13.38
C LYS A 88 1.50 -2.96 -13.46
N HIS A 89 0.93 -3.64 -14.46
CA HIS A 89 -0.51 -3.73 -14.66
C HIS A 89 -1.25 -4.38 -13.49
N PHE A 90 -0.61 -5.33 -12.81
CA PHE A 90 -1.24 -6.05 -11.70
C PHE A 90 -1.54 -5.16 -10.50
N MET A 91 -0.87 -4.00 -10.38
CA MET A 91 -1.11 -3.05 -9.31
C MET A 91 -2.56 -2.53 -9.26
N ILE A 92 -3.25 -2.53 -10.41
CA ILE A 92 -4.66 -2.10 -10.53
C ILE A 92 -5.63 -3.09 -9.84
N GLY A 93 -5.24 -4.35 -9.72
CA GLY A 93 -6.13 -5.44 -9.35
C GLY A 93 -6.81 -5.29 -7.98
N ASN A 94 -6.07 -4.83 -6.97
CA ASN A 94 -6.63 -4.62 -5.63
C ASN A 94 -7.71 -3.53 -5.58
N ALA A 95 -7.63 -2.54 -6.47
CA ALA A 95 -8.63 -1.50 -6.58
C ALA A 95 -9.97 -2.06 -7.08
N PHE A 96 -9.95 -3.00 -8.02
CA PHE A 96 -11.14 -3.69 -8.47
C PHE A 96 -11.80 -4.50 -7.35
N TYR A 97 -11.05 -5.24 -6.56
CA TYR A 97 -11.62 -5.95 -5.42
C TYR A 97 -12.21 -5.00 -4.39
N THR A 98 -11.55 -3.87 -4.13
CA THR A 98 -12.09 -2.87 -3.20
C THR A 98 -13.41 -2.30 -3.73
N ALA A 99 -13.50 -1.95 -5.01
CA ALA A 99 -14.74 -1.45 -5.60
C ALA A 99 -15.87 -2.50 -5.52
N SER A 100 -15.59 -3.77 -5.85
CA SER A 100 -16.56 -4.86 -5.72
C SER A 100 -17.03 -5.03 -4.27
N ASP A 101 -16.13 -5.00 -3.28
CA ASP A 101 -16.47 -5.15 -1.87
C ASP A 101 -17.39 -4.02 -1.36
N PHE A 102 -17.20 -2.78 -1.85
CA PHE A 102 -18.00 -1.63 -1.42
C PHE A 102 -19.31 -1.44 -2.18
N THR A 103 -19.36 -1.84 -3.46
CA THR A 103 -20.55 -1.63 -4.31
C THR A 103 -21.41 -2.86 -4.46
N GLY A 104 -20.84 -4.07 -4.28
CA GLY A 104 -21.48 -5.32 -4.64
C GLY A 104 -21.60 -5.55 -6.15
N ASP A 105 -20.97 -4.73 -7.00
CA ASP A 105 -21.02 -4.88 -8.45
C ASP A 105 -19.95 -5.87 -8.94
N ASP A 106 -20.42 -6.99 -9.48
CA ASP A 106 -19.57 -8.07 -9.99
C ASP A 106 -18.70 -7.66 -11.18
N LYS A 107 -19.01 -6.55 -11.89
CA LYS A 107 -18.17 -6.08 -13.00
C LYS A 107 -16.73 -5.87 -12.57
N TYR A 108 -16.51 -5.28 -11.39
CA TYR A 108 -15.16 -5.03 -10.86
C TYR A 108 -14.44 -6.33 -10.49
N LYS A 109 -15.14 -7.26 -9.84
CA LYS A 109 -14.60 -8.58 -9.55
C LYS A 109 -14.18 -9.32 -10.83
N ASN A 110 -15.01 -9.28 -11.86
CA ASN A 110 -14.72 -9.91 -13.14
C ASN A 110 -13.45 -9.34 -13.80
N GLU A 111 -13.24 -8.02 -13.73
CA GLU A 111 -12.01 -7.40 -14.23
C GLU A 111 -10.78 -7.80 -13.40
N ALA A 112 -10.90 -7.93 -12.07
CA ALA A 112 -9.82 -8.45 -11.23
C ALA A 112 -9.43 -9.90 -11.63
N VAL A 113 -10.42 -10.78 -11.81
CA VAL A 113 -10.18 -12.18 -12.21
C VAL A 113 -9.56 -12.24 -13.62
N LYS A 114 -10.02 -11.43 -14.56
CA LYS A 114 -9.47 -11.32 -15.91
C LYS A 114 -7.98 -10.88 -15.87
N LEU A 115 -7.67 -9.86 -15.08
CA LEU A 115 -6.31 -9.38 -14.87
C LEU A 115 -5.41 -10.47 -14.27
N ALA A 116 -5.89 -11.18 -13.22
CA ALA A 116 -5.14 -12.22 -12.54
C ALA A 116 -4.79 -13.43 -13.45
N ALA A 117 -5.58 -13.69 -14.49
CA ALA A 117 -5.27 -14.74 -15.48
C ALA A 117 -3.90 -14.50 -16.16
N GLY A 118 -3.42 -13.27 -16.17
CA GLY A 118 -2.09 -12.92 -16.69
C GLY A 118 -0.93 -13.55 -15.93
N PHE A 119 -1.08 -13.84 -14.62
CA PHE A 119 0.00 -14.45 -13.81
C PHE A 119 0.49 -15.81 -14.34
N LYS A 120 -0.41 -16.60 -14.95
CA LYS A 120 -0.10 -17.96 -15.45
C LYS A 120 1.02 -18.00 -16.50
N ASN A 121 1.23 -16.91 -17.21
CA ASN A 121 2.13 -16.86 -18.37
C ASN A 121 3.37 -16.00 -18.12
N PHE A 122 3.56 -15.48 -16.92
CA PHE A 122 4.72 -14.65 -16.64
C PHE A 122 6.00 -15.48 -16.54
N ALA A 123 7.05 -15.02 -17.21
CA ALA A 123 8.38 -15.61 -17.11
C ALA A 123 8.95 -15.43 -15.69
N ARG A 124 9.77 -16.42 -15.27
CA ARG A 124 10.48 -16.37 -13.98
C ARG A 124 11.98 -16.24 -14.20
N ASN A 125 12.65 -15.64 -13.22
CA ASN A 125 14.10 -15.61 -13.19
C ASN A 125 14.68 -16.90 -12.55
N GLU A 126 16.01 -16.98 -12.48
CA GLU A 126 16.71 -18.13 -11.89
C GLU A 126 16.41 -18.32 -10.39
N ALA A 127 16.08 -17.25 -9.68
CA ALA A 127 15.72 -17.28 -8.26
C ALA A 127 14.26 -17.71 -8.01
N GLY A 128 13.46 -17.85 -9.07
CA GLY A 128 12.10 -18.41 -9.02
C GLY A 128 10.97 -17.38 -8.91
N TYR A 129 11.25 -16.07 -8.80
CA TYR A 129 10.20 -15.06 -8.81
C TYR A 129 9.96 -14.46 -10.21
N PHE A 130 8.84 -13.78 -10.40
CA PHE A 130 8.45 -13.22 -11.69
C PHE A 130 9.52 -12.27 -12.24
N LYS A 131 9.78 -12.44 -13.55
CA LYS A 131 10.77 -11.66 -14.27
C LYS A 131 10.10 -10.57 -15.08
N ASP A 132 10.27 -9.32 -14.65
CA ASP A 132 9.91 -8.17 -15.47
C ASP A 132 11.01 -7.92 -16.52
N ALA A 133 10.63 -7.76 -17.78
CA ALA A 133 11.60 -7.54 -18.87
C ALA A 133 12.37 -6.22 -18.74
N TYR A 134 11.78 -5.23 -18.05
CA TYR A 134 12.35 -3.90 -17.88
C TYR A 134 13.12 -3.75 -16.56
N ASP A 135 12.95 -4.69 -15.64
CA ASP A 135 13.67 -4.72 -14.37
C ASP A 135 14.05 -6.16 -14.02
N LYS A 136 15.30 -6.49 -14.29
CA LYS A 136 15.82 -7.84 -14.11
C LYS A 136 15.69 -8.37 -12.69
N LYS A 137 15.65 -7.49 -11.70
CA LYS A 137 15.60 -7.88 -10.29
C LYS A 137 14.18 -7.91 -9.72
N CYS A 138 13.25 -7.15 -10.26
CA CYS A 138 11.86 -7.02 -9.84
C CYS A 138 11.60 -6.64 -8.35
N LEU A 139 12.67 -6.42 -7.57
CA LEU A 139 12.57 -6.19 -6.13
C LEU A 139 11.76 -4.92 -5.80
N CYS A 140 12.03 -3.83 -6.53
CA CYS A 140 11.30 -2.58 -6.38
C CYS A 140 9.87 -2.62 -6.94
N LYS A 141 9.49 -3.72 -7.61
CA LYS A 141 8.17 -3.91 -8.21
C LYS A 141 7.28 -4.91 -7.47
N ALA A 142 7.77 -5.54 -6.40
CA ALA A 142 6.97 -6.47 -5.59
C ALA A 142 5.62 -5.88 -5.18
N TYR A 143 5.60 -4.59 -4.84
CA TYR A 143 4.39 -3.85 -4.51
C TYR A 143 3.37 -3.78 -5.67
N SER A 144 3.83 -3.87 -6.91
CA SER A 144 2.96 -3.81 -8.08
C SER A 144 2.14 -5.08 -8.29
N TYR A 145 2.57 -6.24 -7.77
CA TYR A 145 1.90 -7.49 -8.13
C TYR A 145 1.64 -8.44 -6.96
N GLU A 146 2.52 -8.53 -5.96
CA GLU A 146 2.38 -9.53 -4.90
C GLU A 146 1.12 -9.34 -4.04
N PRO A 147 0.74 -8.11 -3.62
CA PRO A 147 -0.49 -7.92 -2.86
C PRO A 147 -1.74 -8.32 -3.65
N PHE A 148 -1.75 -8.07 -4.96
CA PHE A 148 -2.87 -8.47 -5.80
C PHE A 148 -2.88 -9.99 -6.07
N TYR A 149 -1.72 -10.60 -6.28
CA TYR A 149 -1.65 -12.06 -6.46
C TYR A 149 -2.19 -12.79 -5.24
N MET A 150 -1.78 -12.37 -4.04
CA MET A 150 -2.31 -12.92 -2.79
C MET A 150 -3.82 -12.65 -2.63
N ALA A 151 -4.29 -11.46 -2.97
CA ALA A 151 -5.71 -11.11 -2.89
C ALA A 151 -6.56 -12.00 -3.81
N TYR A 152 -6.10 -12.22 -5.05
CA TYR A 152 -6.74 -13.11 -6.00
C TYR A 152 -6.80 -14.54 -5.47
N GLU A 153 -5.69 -15.08 -5.00
CA GLU A 153 -5.65 -16.43 -4.45
C GLU A 153 -6.55 -16.61 -3.22
N THR A 154 -6.67 -15.57 -2.40
CA THR A 154 -7.55 -15.58 -1.22
C THR A 154 -9.02 -15.54 -1.60
N LYS A 155 -9.39 -14.72 -2.58
CA LYS A 155 -10.80 -14.46 -2.93
C LYS A 155 -11.35 -15.44 -3.99
N ASP A 156 -10.59 -15.75 -5.01
CA ASP A 156 -11.06 -16.46 -6.22
C ASP A 156 -10.16 -17.61 -6.68
N GLY A 157 -8.85 -17.59 -6.37
CA GLY A 157 -7.88 -18.61 -6.80
C GLY A 157 -7.89 -19.90 -5.96
N GLY A 158 -8.68 -19.96 -4.88
CA GLY A 158 -8.77 -21.14 -4.03
C GLY A 158 -7.55 -21.42 -3.18
N LYS A 159 -6.63 -20.45 -3.06
CA LYS A 159 -5.37 -20.54 -2.30
C LYS A 159 -4.34 -21.53 -2.87
N GLU A 160 -4.54 -21.95 -4.11
CA GLU A 160 -3.69 -22.96 -4.75
C GLU A 160 -2.25 -22.47 -4.92
N GLN A 161 -2.05 -21.17 -5.13
CA GLN A 161 -0.75 -20.56 -5.39
C GLN A 161 -0.17 -19.79 -4.18
N TYR A 162 -0.70 -19.99 -2.98
CA TYR A 162 -0.12 -19.38 -1.77
C TYR A 162 1.36 -19.71 -1.60
N ASN A 163 1.73 -20.98 -1.85
CA ASN A 163 3.14 -21.39 -1.78
C ASN A 163 4.00 -20.71 -2.84
N ASP A 164 3.44 -20.35 -3.99
CA ASP A 164 4.14 -19.60 -5.02
C ASP A 164 4.42 -18.16 -4.58
N VAL A 165 3.41 -17.44 -4.07
CA VAL A 165 3.58 -16.08 -3.53
C VAL A 165 4.67 -16.06 -2.45
N ILE A 166 4.62 -17.03 -1.52
CA ILE A 166 5.66 -17.16 -0.48
C ILE A 166 7.02 -17.51 -1.06
N GLY A 167 7.06 -18.39 -2.06
CA GLY A 167 8.28 -18.74 -2.77
C GLY A 167 8.94 -17.52 -3.40
N GLN A 168 8.17 -16.62 -3.98
CA GLN A 168 8.66 -15.37 -4.55
C GLN A 168 9.22 -14.45 -3.47
N TYR A 169 8.51 -14.26 -2.37
CA TYR A 169 9.04 -13.48 -1.24
C TYR A 169 10.30 -14.09 -0.62
N ASN A 170 10.40 -15.43 -0.54
CA ASN A 170 11.64 -16.09 -0.10
C ASN A 170 12.81 -15.73 -1.01
N ALA A 171 12.65 -15.88 -2.32
CA ALA A 171 13.69 -15.57 -3.29
C ALA A 171 14.10 -14.10 -3.26
N MET A 172 13.12 -13.17 -3.18
CA MET A 172 13.39 -11.74 -3.03
C MET A 172 14.11 -11.41 -1.72
N ASN A 173 13.68 -12.00 -0.61
CA ASN A 173 14.30 -11.78 0.69
C ASN A 173 15.75 -12.27 0.72
N ASP A 174 16.02 -13.46 0.17
CA ASP A 174 17.36 -14.02 0.09
C ASP A 174 18.27 -13.11 -0.77
N GLU A 175 17.78 -12.58 -1.89
CA GLU A 175 18.52 -11.65 -2.73
C GLU A 175 18.78 -10.30 -2.02
N LEU A 176 17.78 -9.72 -1.37
CA LEU A 176 17.89 -8.42 -0.69
C LEU A 176 18.90 -8.44 0.46
N PHE A 177 18.92 -9.53 1.24
CA PHE A 177 19.75 -9.61 2.44
C PHE A 177 21.09 -10.33 2.21
N ALA A 178 21.26 -11.07 1.11
CA ALA A 178 22.54 -11.65 0.70
C ALA A 178 23.44 -10.68 -0.09
N ASP A 179 22.87 -9.69 -0.75
CA ASP A 179 23.63 -8.80 -1.64
C ASP A 179 24.24 -7.62 -0.90
N THR A 180 25.56 -7.67 -0.72
CA THR A 180 26.37 -6.56 -0.22
C THR A 180 26.39 -5.33 -1.15
N LYS A 181 25.88 -5.44 -2.40
CA LYS A 181 25.87 -4.32 -3.36
C LYS A 181 24.90 -3.22 -2.98
N TYR A 182 23.80 -3.56 -2.26
CA TYR A 182 22.92 -2.54 -1.69
C TYR A 182 23.55 -1.80 -0.49
N SER A 183 24.71 -2.26 -0.03
CA SER A 183 25.38 -1.66 1.14
C SER A 183 26.10 -0.35 0.85
N SER A 184 26.40 -0.03 -0.40
CA SER A 184 27.16 1.16 -0.78
C SER A 184 26.31 2.38 -1.16
N ASP A 185 25.05 2.16 -1.58
CA ASP A 185 24.09 3.23 -1.90
C ASP A 185 22.91 3.18 -0.94
N THR A 186 22.97 4.01 0.09
CA THR A 186 21.98 4.05 1.17
C THR A 186 20.61 4.47 0.64
N THR A 187 20.53 5.43 -0.26
CA THR A 187 19.26 5.93 -0.82
C THR A 187 18.56 4.86 -1.65
N ALA A 188 19.30 4.19 -2.55
CA ALA A 188 18.74 3.10 -3.34
C ALA A 188 18.27 1.93 -2.45
N LYS A 189 19.02 1.62 -1.39
CA LYS A 189 18.65 0.59 -0.42
C LYS A 189 17.36 0.92 0.32
N VAL A 190 17.22 2.14 0.81
CA VAL A 190 16.03 2.63 1.50
C VAL A 190 14.81 2.55 0.59
N LYS A 191 14.94 3.02 -0.65
CA LYS A 191 13.85 2.98 -1.64
C LYS A 191 13.34 1.56 -1.86
N VAL A 192 14.24 0.62 -2.10
CA VAL A 192 13.86 -0.79 -2.33
C VAL A 192 13.24 -1.41 -1.09
N LEU A 193 13.83 -1.22 0.08
CA LEU A 193 13.33 -1.79 1.34
C LEU A 193 11.98 -1.20 1.78
N SER A 194 11.75 0.10 1.55
CA SER A 194 10.47 0.75 1.85
C SER A 194 9.34 0.19 0.99
N VAL A 195 9.58 0.03 -0.31
CA VAL A 195 8.61 -0.58 -1.24
C VAL A 195 8.39 -2.06 -0.92
N TYR A 196 9.45 -2.80 -0.58
CA TYR A 196 9.36 -4.20 -0.20
C TYR A 196 8.57 -4.39 1.10
N ALA A 197 8.81 -3.56 2.12
CA ALA A 197 8.04 -3.56 3.37
C ALA A 197 6.56 -3.26 3.12
N ALA A 198 6.24 -2.28 2.27
CA ALA A 198 4.86 -1.99 1.89
C ALA A 198 4.20 -3.15 1.14
N SER A 199 4.93 -3.81 0.24
CA SER A 199 4.44 -5.02 -0.45
C SER A 199 4.11 -6.13 0.53
N LEU A 200 4.99 -6.41 1.49
CA LEU A 200 4.79 -7.45 2.50
C LEU A 200 3.55 -7.18 3.36
N ILE A 201 3.42 -5.96 3.88
CA ILE A 201 2.31 -5.64 4.79
C ILE A 201 0.95 -5.59 4.05
N ASP A 202 0.93 -5.17 2.78
CA ASP A 202 -0.27 -5.20 1.95
C ASP A 202 -0.68 -6.63 1.60
N THR A 203 0.28 -7.50 1.31
CA THR A 203 0.05 -8.92 1.08
C THR A 203 -0.47 -9.61 2.36
N MET A 204 0.10 -9.28 3.52
CA MET A 204 -0.38 -9.79 4.81
C MET A 204 -1.81 -9.34 5.14
N GLU A 205 -2.23 -8.14 4.71
CA GLU A 205 -3.61 -7.66 4.94
C GLU A 205 -4.66 -8.48 4.18
N VAL A 206 -4.31 -8.98 3.00
CA VAL A 206 -5.26 -9.66 2.10
C VAL A 206 -5.19 -11.19 2.17
N MET A 207 -4.16 -11.75 2.81
CA MET A 207 -4.03 -13.20 2.95
C MET A 207 -4.95 -13.76 4.04
N ASP A 208 -5.25 -15.05 3.95
CA ASP A 208 -5.94 -15.78 5.00
C ASP A 208 -5.01 -15.98 6.22
N GLN A 209 -5.29 -15.25 7.29
CA GLN A 209 -4.51 -15.29 8.53
C GLN A 209 -4.59 -16.66 9.28
N MET A 210 -5.52 -17.52 8.90
CA MET A 210 -5.59 -18.87 9.44
C MET A 210 -4.41 -19.76 9.01
N ILE A 211 -3.69 -19.37 7.95
CA ILE A 211 -2.45 -20.00 7.52
C ILE A 211 -1.29 -19.38 8.29
N TYR A 212 -1.27 -19.64 9.59
CA TYR A 212 -0.42 -18.96 10.57
C TYR A 212 1.09 -19.03 10.26
N GLU A 213 1.60 -20.15 9.79
CA GLU A 213 3.04 -20.30 9.50
C GLU A 213 3.51 -19.37 8.38
N ILE A 214 2.71 -19.24 7.32
CA ILE A 214 2.98 -18.33 6.22
C ILE A 214 2.90 -16.89 6.70
N TYR A 215 1.82 -16.54 7.42
CA TYR A 215 1.64 -15.19 7.95
C TYR A 215 2.81 -14.77 8.84
N ARG A 216 3.24 -15.65 9.75
CA ARG A 216 4.38 -15.40 10.64
C ARG A 216 5.68 -15.17 9.88
N LYS A 217 5.95 -15.99 8.87
CA LYS A 217 7.15 -15.84 8.03
C LYS A 217 7.17 -14.49 7.31
N MET A 218 6.05 -14.07 6.73
CA MET A 218 5.94 -12.76 6.10
C MET A 218 6.10 -11.62 7.11
N GLN A 219 5.56 -11.79 8.30
CA GLN A 219 5.76 -10.83 9.40
C GLN A 219 7.24 -10.69 9.79
N ASP A 220 7.99 -11.80 9.81
CA ASP A 220 9.41 -11.77 10.10
C ASP A 220 10.20 -11.05 9.00
N TYR A 221 9.88 -11.27 7.71
CA TYR A 221 10.46 -10.53 6.60
C TYR A 221 10.12 -9.04 6.65
N PHE A 222 8.87 -8.70 6.96
CA PHE A 222 8.43 -7.32 7.13
C PHE A 222 9.22 -6.61 8.25
N LYS A 223 9.35 -7.24 9.42
CA LYS A 223 10.13 -6.70 10.53
C LYS A 223 11.60 -6.52 10.17
N ALA A 224 12.18 -7.49 9.46
CA ALA A 224 13.56 -7.40 9.00
C ALA A 224 13.77 -6.24 8.03
N SER A 225 12.84 -6.00 7.13
CA SER A 225 12.89 -4.89 6.17
C SER A 225 12.79 -3.53 6.86
N VAL A 226 11.83 -3.37 7.78
CA VAL A 226 11.69 -2.14 8.58
C VAL A 226 12.95 -1.89 9.39
N LYS A 227 13.48 -2.91 10.06
CA LYS A 227 14.71 -2.80 10.83
C LYS A 227 15.89 -2.40 9.94
N ALA A 228 16.02 -2.98 8.75
CA ALA A 228 17.11 -2.67 7.82
C ALA A 228 17.06 -1.22 7.31
N VAL A 229 15.86 -0.64 7.10
CA VAL A 229 15.71 0.78 6.81
C VAL A 229 16.23 1.62 7.98
N LEU A 230 15.83 1.30 9.20
CA LEU A 230 16.24 2.04 10.39
C LEU A 230 17.74 1.92 10.72
N GLU A 231 18.37 0.81 10.32
CA GLU A 231 19.81 0.55 10.53
C GLU A 231 20.71 1.18 9.44
N THR A 232 20.17 1.93 8.51
CA THR A 232 20.98 2.61 7.47
C THR A 232 21.90 3.74 8.03
N GLY A 233 21.99 3.85 9.33
CA GLY A 233 23.00 4.67 10.03
C GLY A 233 22.63 6.13 10.21
N ARG A 234 21.36 6.45 10.06
CA ARG A 234 20.83 7.80 10.23
C ARG A 234 20.21 7.95 11.62
N ASP A 235 20.52 9.05 12.27
CA ASP A 235 19.80 9.45 13.47
C ASP A 235 18.32 9.59 13.11
N TYR A 236 17.44 9.06 13.97
CA TYR A 236 15.99 8.99 13.75
C TYR A 236 15.30 10.35 13.49
N ASP A 237 16.00 11.44 13.71
CA ASP A 237 15.50 12.79 13.51
C ASP A 237 15.85 13.39 12.12
N ASP A 238 16.54 12.64 11.26
CA ASP A 238 17.08 13.18 10.01
C ASP A 238 16.65 12.31 8.80
N PHE A 239 15.34 12.38 8.47
CA PHE A 239 14.81 11.82 7.23
C PHE A 239 15.14 12.69 6.00
N ASP A 240 15.83 13.81 6.17
CA ASP A 240 16.12 14.79 5.10
C ASP A 240 16.94 14.21 3.93
N ASP A 241 17.54 13.03 4.11
CA ASP A 241 18.29 12.35 3.05
C ASP A 241 17.49 11.26 2.29
N PHE A 242 16.24 10.96 2.70
CA PHE A 242 15.36 10.09 1.90
C PHE A 242 14.74 10.91 0.77
N ASP A 243 14.58 10.30 -0.41
CA ASP A 243 13.66 10.90 -1.36
C ASP A 243 12.23 10.84 -0.79
N GLU A 244 11.43 11.86 -1.05
CA GLU A 244 10.09 12.03 -0.49
C GLU A 244 9.18 10.81 -0.76
N GLU A 245 9.33 10.17 -1.92
CA GLU A 245 8.57 8.97 -2.23
C GLU A 245 8.92 7.79 -1.32
N SER A 246 10.19 7.62 -0.96
CA SER A 246 10.67 6.57 -0.07
C SER A 246 10.24 6.83 1.36
N GLU A 247 10.29 8.07 1.81
CA GLU A 247 9.82 8.52 3.12
C GLU A 247 8.34 8.19 3.31
N LEU A 248 7.49 8.61 2.36
CA LEU A 248 6.06 8.34 2.38
C LEU A 248 5.75 6.84 2.35
N MET A 249 6.47 6.07 1.52
CA MET A 249 6.23 4.63 1.42
C MET A 249 6.65 3.89 2.68
N PHE A 250 7.74 4.32 3.32
CA PHE A 250 8.18 3.77 4.60
C PHE A 250 7.17 4.11 5.71
N ALA A 251 6.73 5.36 5.79
CA ALA A 251 5.73 5.79 6.77
C ALA A 251 4.42 5.00 6.61
N TYR A 252 3.95 4.82 5.39
CA TYR A 252 2.79 3.96 5.10
C TYR A 252 2.96 2.54 5.64
N ALA A 253 4.10 1.90 5.33
CA ALA A 253 4.37 0.54 5.76
C ALA A 253 4.43 0.41 7.29
N VAL A 254 5.07 1.36 7.98
CA VAL A 254 5.17 1.39 9.44
C VAL A 254 3.80 1.58 10.08
N LEU A 255 3.02 2.57 9.64
CA LEU A 255 1.67 2.82 10.18
C LEU A 255 0.77 1.60 10.02
N LYS A 256 0.75 1.01 8.82
CA LYS A 256 -0.03 -0.19 8.54
C LYS A 256 0.44 -1.37 9.39
N GLY A 257 1.76 -1.52 9.57
CA GLY A 257 2.36 -2.53 10.44
C GLY A 257 1.94 -2.37 11.92
N CYS A 258 1.85 -1.14 12.41
CA CYS A 258 1.34 -0.83 13.74
C CYS A 258 -0.15 -1.18 13.88
N ARG A 259 -0.97 -0.76 12.92
CA ARG A 259 -2.41 -1.07 12.90
C ARG A 259 -2.68 -2.59 12.86
N MET A 260 -1.92 -3.32 12.06
CA MET A 260 -2.05 -4.78 11.94
C MET A 260 -1.36 -5.56 13.07
N LYS A 261 -0.77 -4.87 14.05
CA LYS A 261 0.00 -5.47 15.15
C LYS A 261 1.21 -6.29 14.68
N ALA A 262 1.67 -6.05 13.46
CA ALA A 262 2.92 -6.60 12.97
C ALA A 262 4.13 -5.90 13.59
N LEU A 263 3.98 -4.64 13.98
CA LEU A 263 4.93 -3.83 14.75
C LEU A 263 4.32 -3.38 16.09
N HIS A 264 5.18 -3.10 17.05
CA HIS A 264 4.77 -2.49 18.32
C HIS A 264 4.56 -0.99 18.15
N THR A 265 3.32 -0.52 18.21
CA THR A 265 2.92 0.88 18.00
C THR A 265 3.77 1.85 18.83
N GLU A 266 3.91 1.61 20.14
CA GLU A 266 4.68 2.46 21.06
C GLU A 266 6.14 2.67 20.65
N LYS A 267 6.71 1.72 19.90
CA LYS A 267 8.10 1.78 19.46
C LYS A 267 8.26 2.40 18.07
N TYR A 268 7.33 2.16 17.16
CA TYR A 268 7.55 2.44 15.74
C TYR A 268 6.74 3.62 15.21
N GLU A 269 5.53 3.90 15.76
CA GLU A 269 4.67 4.98 15.27
C GLU A 269 5.36 6.35 15.39
N GLY A 270 6.05 6.59 16.53
CA GLY A 270 6.76 7.84 16.77
C GLY A 270 7.81 8.21 15.73
N ILE A 271 8.37 7.20 15.05
CA ILE A 271 9.42 7.39 14.03
C ILE A 271 8.88 8.11 12.78
N VAL A 272 7.61 7.94 12.46
CA VAL A 272 6.99 8.46 11.22
C VAL A 272 6.00 9.61 11.47
N LEU A 273 5.90 10.10 12.71
CA LEU A 273 4.94 11.18 13.05
C LEU A 273 5.19 12.46 12.27
N GLY A 274 6.44 12.85 12.03
CA GLY A 274 6.76 14.04 11.24
C GLY A 274 6.22 13.95 9.81
N VAL A 275 6.28 12.76 9.19
CA VAL A 275 5.69 12.51 7.86
C VAL A 275 4.17 12.59 7.92
N CYS A 276 3.56 12.00 8.96
CA CYS A 276 2.11 12.09 9.16
C CYS A 276 1.65 13.55 9.29
N ASP A 277 2.38 14.36 10.05
CA ASP A 277 2.05 15.76 10.26
C ASP A 277 2.16 16.58 8.96
N LYS A 278 3.20 16.37 8.15
CA LYS A 278 3.34 16.98 6.81
C LYS A 278 2.15 16.61 5.92
N VAL A 279 1.77 15.34 5.88
CA VAL A 279 0.62 14.86 5.08
C VAL A 279 -0.70 15.44 5.59
N MET A 280 -0.90 15.49 6.90
CA MET A 280 -2.11 16.03 7.52
C MET A 280 -2.22 17.55 7.39
N ALA A 281 -1.11 18.28 7.23
CA ALA A 281 -1.11 19.70 6.89
C ALA A 281 -1.71 19.97 5.51
N GLY A 282 -1.59 19.03 4.57
CA GLY A 282 -2.32 19.04 3.30
C GLY A 282 -1.65 19.79 2.16
N GLU A 283 -0.47 20.36 2.36
CA GLU A 283 0.25 21.13 1.32
C GLU A 283 0.50 20.29 0.05
N ILE A 284 0.85 19.02 0.21
CA ILE A 284 1.05 18.06 -0.89
C ILE A 284 -0.17 17.96 -1.82
N PHE A 285 -1.37 18.15 -1.30
CA PHE A 285 -2.61 18.00 -2.07
C PHE A 285 -3.13 19.32 -2.66
N THR A 286 -2.52 20.44 -2.32
CA THR A 286 -2.92 21.77 -2.82
C THR A 286 -1.93 22.31 -3.87
N ASP A 287 -0.68 21.86 -3.84
CA ASP A 287 0.33 22.24 -4.81
C ASP A 287 0.17 21.44 -6.13
N ASP A 288 -0.07 22.15 -7.23
CA ASP A 288 -0.31 21.56 -8.54
C ASP A 288 0.97 21.00 -9.19
N ASP A 289 2.13 21.43 -8.74
CA ASP A 289 3.44 20.95 -9.23
C ASP A 289 3.91 19.68 -8.51
N THR A 290 3.19 19.22 -7.47
CA THR A 290 3.56 18.01 -6.71
C THR A 290 3.52 16.77 -7.62
N ASP A 291 4.57 15.97 -7.58
CA ASP A 291 4.67 14.71 -8.34
C ASP A 291 3.47 13.78 -8.06
N LYS A 292 2.94 13.19 -9.12
CA LYS A 292 1.76 12.32 -9.05
C LYS A 292 1.93 11.09 -8.17
N ASN A 293 3.16 10.55 -8.04
CA ASN A 293 3.44 9.42 -7.16
C ASN A 293 3.51 9.87 -5.71
N VAL A 294 4.08 11.05 -5.46
CA VAL A 294 4.09 11.69 -4.13
C VAL A 294 2.66 11.89 -3.63
N VAL A 295 1.78 12.49 -4.44
CA VAL A 295 0.35 12.66 -4.10
C VAL A 295 -0.30 11.33 -3.73
N SER A 296 -0.07 10.28 -4.53
CA SER A 296 -0.67 8.97 -4.30
C SER A 296 -0.15 8.32 -3.00
N LYS A 297 1.16 8.38 -2.74
CA LYS A 297 1.77 7.84 -1.53
C LYS A 297 1.38 8.62 -0.27
N ALA A 298 1.27 9.95 -0.37
CA ALA A 298 0.76 10.78 0.71
C ALA A 298 -0.69 10.40 1.09
N ALA A 299 -1.54 10.09 0.11
CA ALA A 299 -2.89 9.61 0.37
C ALA A 299 -2.93 8.22 1.03
N LEU A 300 -1.96 7.34 0.73
CA LEU A 300 -1.78 6.08 1.46
C LEU A 300 -1.42 6.34 2.93
N VAL A 301 -0.47 7.25 3.19
CA VAL A 301 -0.09 7.65 4.57
C VAL A 301 -1.29 8.26 5.30
N TYR A 302 -2.03 9.19 4.65
CA TYR A 302 -3.25 9.77 5.21
C TYR A 302 -4.24 8.69 5.65
N SER A 303 -4.52 7.74 4.75
CA SER A 303 -5.46 6.64 5.02
C SER A 303 -5.05 5.82 6.23
N GLU A 304 -3.78 5.45 6.36
CA GLU A 304 -3.31 4.68 7.50
C GLU A 304 -3.23 5.52 8.78
N THR A 305 -2.94 6.81 8.69
CA THR A 305 -3.00 7.73 9.85
C THR A 305 -4.41 7.78 10.43
N VAL A 306 -5.44 7.91 9.58
CA VAL A 306 -6.84 7.90 10.00
C VAL A 306 -7.20 6.55 10.64
N ARG A 307 -6.87 5.43 9.98
CA ARG A 307 -7.18 4.08 10.47
C ARG A 307 -6.48 3.75 11.79
N ASN A 308 -5.25 4.20 12.01
CA ASN A 308 -4.52 4.01 13.27
C ASN A 308 -5.17 4.79 14.41
N ARG A 309 -5.58 6.03 14.18
CA ARG A 309 -6.26 6.85 15.19
C ARG A 309 -7.58 6.22 15.60
N GLU A 310 -8.42 5.80 14.66
CA GLU A 310 -9.66 5.08 14.94
C GLU A 310 -9.38 3.79 15.75
N TYR A 311 -8.37 3.03 15.40
CA TYR A 311 -7.99 1.81 16.11
C TYR A 311 -7.54 2.08 17.55
N GLN A 312 -6.73 3.12 17.78
CA GLN A 312 -6.28 3.50 19.12
C GLN A 312 -7.44 3.95 19.99
N ASP A 313 -8.39 4.71 19.45
CA ASP A 313 -9.56 5.17 20.16
C ASP A 313 -10.50 4.01 20.53
N TYR A 314 -10.71 3.05 19.65
CA TYR A 314 -11.45 1.81 19.95
C TYR A 314 -10.76 0.94 21.01
N GLY A 315 -9.45 0.81 20.95
CA GLY A 315 -8.66 0.02 21.90
C GLY A 315 -8.53 0.64 23.29
N ARG A 316 -8.53 1.98 23.40
CA ARG A 316 -8.41 2.70 24.66
C ARG A 316 -9.76 3.00 25.34
N GLY A 317 -10.84 3.09 24.58
CA GLY A 317 -12.14 3.55 25.07
C GLY A 317 -13.08 2.48 25.60
N LYS A 318 -12.96 1.24 25.17
CA LYS A 318 -13.83 0.13 25.60
C LYS A 318 -13.01 -1.15 25.67
N GLY A 319 -12.40 -1.33 26.83
CA GLY A 319 -11.54 -2.48 27.09
C GLY A 319 -12.06 -3.80 26.52
N GLY A 320 -11.29 -4.41 25.67
CA GLY A 320 -11.09 -5.85 25.59
C GLY A 320 -12.23 -6.78 25.23
N ALA A 321 -13.40 -6.32 24.80
CA ALA A 321 -14.54 -7.22 24.58
C ALA A 321 -14.75 -7.70 23.13
N LEU A 322 -13.93 -7.26 22.18
CA LEU A 322 -14.10 -7.65 20.76
C LEU A 322 -13.04 -8.64 20.23
N TRP A 323 -12.08 -9.05 21.08
CA TRP A 323 -11.02 -9.98 20.70
C TRP A 323 -10.66 -10.98 21.82
N SER A 324 -11.69 -11.43 22.57
CA SER A 324 -11.56 -12.60 23.46
C SER A 324 -12.13 -13.83 22.78
#